data_78596d42fa0e1693fa2ec13cd62c4455
#
_entry.id   78596d42fa0e1693fa2ec13cd62c4455
#
_cell.length_a   1.000
_cell.length_b   1.000
_cell.length_c   1.000
_cell.angle_alpha   90.00
_cell.angle_beta   90.00
_cell.angle_gamma   90.00
#
_symmetry.space_group_name_H-M   'P 1'
#
loop_
_entity.id
_entity.type
_entity.pdbx_description
1 polymer ?
#
loop_
_entity_poly.entity_id
_entity_poly.type
_entity_poly.pdbx_seq_one_letter_code
_entity_poly.pdbx_strand_id
1 'polypeptide(L)'
;SQLYHLYSKEEATTLISNLNSKLFLSNADLQTARELSELTGTFTYRDEDNHLKNAPLLTTQEVKGMPIGSGLLLYGNLPPSYIENITPYYKDSKMNQITSLTPVPIDRKLPIGDAPRLPIEKLLNQ
;
A
#
# COMPACT_ATOMS: atom_id res chain seq x y z
N SER A 1 -8.87 9.91 -3.59
CA SER A 1 -7.53 9.35 -3.74
C SER A 1 -6.78 10.12 -4.83
N GLN A 2 -5.49 10.44 -4.62
CA GLN A 2 -4.65 11.17 -5.59
C GLN A 2 -4.53 10.41 -6.92
N LEU A 3 -4.65 9.09 -6.90
CA LEU A 3 -4.63 8.26 -8.11
C LEU A 3 -5.77 8.60 -9.07
N TYR A 4 -6.94 8.95 -8.57
CA TYR A 4 -8.08 9.32 -9.41
C TYR A 4 -7.94 10.68 -10.10
N HIS A 5 -6.96 11.50 -9.70
CA HIS A 5 -6.62 12.75 -10.38
C HIS A 5 -5.63 12.56 -11.53
N LEU A 6 -4.80 11.51 -11.44
CA LEU A 6 -3.77 11.21 -12.43
C LEU A 6 -4.24 10.18 -13.47
N TYR A 7 -5.11 9.27 -13.07
CA TYR A 7 -5.63 8.18 -13.89
C TYR A 7 -7.15 8.22 -13.92
N SER A 8 -7.75 7.63 -14.92
CA SER A 8 -9.18 7.39 -14.91
C SER A 8 -9.57 6.49 -13.72
N LYS A 9 -10.83 6.51 -13.31
CA LYS A 9 -11.31 5.67 -12.21
C LYS A 9 -11.06 4.17 -12.48
N GLU A 10 -11.20 3.76 -13.72
CA GLU A 10 -11.01 2.36 -14.14
C GLU A 10 -9.54 1.94 -14.07
N GLU A 11 -8.63 2.78 -14.57
CA GLU A 11 -7.20 2.54 -14.51
C GLU A 11 -6.69 2.53 -13.07
N ALA A 12 -7.11 3.49 -12.24
CA ALA A 12 -6.75 3.53 -10.82
C ALA A 12 -7.25 2.28 -10.08
N THR A 13 -8.46 1.82 -10.36
CA THR A 13 -9.02 0.59 -9.78
C THR A 13 -8.20 -0.63 -10.19
N THR A 14 -7.81 -0.71 -11.46
CA THR A 14 -6.97 -1.79 -11.99
C THR A 14 -5.60 -1.81 -11.31
N LEU A 15 -4.96 -0.64 -11.15
CA LEU A 15 -3.68 -0.51 -10.45
C LEU A 15 -3.79 -0.98 -8.99
N ILE A 16 -4.82 -0.51 -8.26
CA ILE A 16 -5.03 -0.88 -6.86
C ILE A 16 -5.30 -2.38 -6.72
N SER A 17 -6.06 -2.97 -7.66
CA SER A 17 -6.37 -4.41 -7.64
C SER A 17 -5.14 -5.29 -7.86
N ASN A 18 -4.18 -4.82 -8.63
CA ASN A 18 -2.93 -5.54 -8.91
C ASN A 18 -1.90 -5.43 -7.77
N LEU A 19 -2.14 -4.59 -6.76
CA LEU A 19 -1.23 -4.49 -5.61
C LEU A 19 -1.44 -5.70 -4.70
N ASN A 20 -0.41 -6.53 -4.57
CA ASN A 20 -0.41 -7.67 -3.65
C ASN A 20 -0.28 -7.25 -2.18
N SER A 21 0.37 -6.11 -1.92
CA SER A 21 0.54 -5.54 -0.58
C SER A 21 -0.13 -4.18 -0.51
N LYS A 22 -0.94 -3.96 0.52
CA LYS A 22 -1.61 -2.67 0.78
C LYS A 22 -1.40 -2.30 2.23
N LEU A 23 -0.76 -1.15 2.47
CA LEU A 23 -0.57 -0.61 3.81
C LEU A 23 -1.47 0.61 3.99
N PHE A 24 -2.36 0.52 4.96
CA PHE A 24 -3.23 1.60 5.37
C PHE A 24 -2.71 2.19 6.69
N LEU A 25 -2.36 3.46 6.68
CA LEU A 25 -1.92 4.17 7.87
C LEU A 25 -3.12 4.73 8.63
N SER A 26 -2.95 4.97 9.92
CA SER A 26 -3.92 5.70 10.74
C SER A 26 -4.24 7.06 10.13
N ASN A 27 -5.37 7.64 10.50
CA ASN A 27 -5.87 8.91 9.97
C ASN A 27 -6.45 8.82 8.54
N ALA A 28 -6.98 7.65 8.17
CA ALA A 28 -7.67 7.46 6.91
C ALA A 28 -8.95 8.32 6.82
N ASP A 29 -9.26 8.80 5.63
CA ASP A 29 -10.55 9.44 5.36
C ASP A 29 -11.69 8.41 5.45
N LEU A 30 -12.94 8.91 5.49
CA LEU A 30 -14.11 8.06 5.65
C LEU A 30 -14.27 7.04 4.52
N GLN A 31 -13.94 7.41 3.30
CA GLN A 31 -14.04 6.52 2.15
C GLN A 31 -13.02 5.38 2.24
N THR A 32 -11.77 5.71 2.50
CA THR A 32 -10.70 4.73 2.71
C THR A 32 -11.00 3.81 3.89
N ALA A 33 -11.58 4.34 4.99
CA ALA A 33 -11.95 3.52 6.13
C ALA A 33 -13.09 2.53 5.82
N ARG A 34 -14.04 2.90 4.96
CA ARG A 34 -15.08 1.99 4.48
C ARG A 34 -14.51 0.91 3.56
N GLU A 35 -13.70 1.31 2.58
CA GLU A 35 -13.01 0.38 1.67
C GLU A 35 -12.18 -0.64 2.46
N LEU A 36 -11.48 -0.20 3.51
CA LEU A 36 -10.68 -1.07 4.36
C LEU A 36 -11.56 -2.04 5.17
N SER A 37 -12.66 -1.57 5.74
CA SER A 37 -13.62 -2.41 6.45
C SER A 37 -14.21 -3.51 5.54
N GLU A 38 -14.48 -3.19 4.29
CA GLU A 38 -14.94 -4.15 3.28
C GLU A 38 -13.84 -5.15 2.88
N LEU A 39 -12.61 -4.66 2.67
CA LEU A 39 -11.47 -5.50 2.29
C LEU A 39 -11.05 -6.48 3.37
N THR A 40 -11.24 -6.16 4.64
CA THR A 40 -10.92 -7.04 5.77
C THR A 40 -11.93 -8.17 5.94
N GLY A 41 -13.11 -8.05 5.32
CA GLY A 41 -14.14 -9.07 5.34
C GLY A 41 -14.95 -9.13 6.63
N THR A 42 -15.68 -10.22 6.80
CA THR A 42 -16.58 -10.45 7.93
C THR A 42 -16.23 -11.75 8.65
N PHE A 43 -16.55 -11.82 9.93
CA PHE A 43 -16.50 -13.06 10.69
C PHE A 43 -17.91 -13.43 11.21
N THR A 44 -18.12 -14.71 11.39
CA THR A 44 -19.37 -15.24 11.93
C THR A 44 -19.21 -15.57 13.40
N TYR A 45 -20.11 -15.08 14.23
CA TYR A 45 -20.15 -15.39 15.64
C TYR A 45 -21.55 -15.85 16.06
N ARG A 46 -21.66 -16.48 17.22
CA ARG A 46 -22.94 -16.83 17.83
C ARG A 46 -23.29 -15.79 18.89
N ASP A 47 -24.52 -15.29 18.83
CA ASP A 47 -25.02 -14.42 19.88
C ASP A 47 -25.50 -15.21 21.11
N GLU A 48 -25.99 -14.50 22.11
CA GLU A 48 -26.49 -15.08 23.38
C GLU A 48 -27.64 -16.08 23.17
N ASP A 49 -28.43 -15.88 22.10
CA ASP A 49 -29.54 -16.76 21.71
C ASP A 49 -29.09 -17.91 20.81
N ASN A 50 -27.76 -18.13 20.64
CA ASN A 50 -27.16 -19.17 19.80
C ASN A 50 -27.44 -19.03 18.29
N HIS A 51 -27.87 -17.85 17.83
CA HIS A 51 -28.02 -17.54 16.42
C HIS A 51 -26.69 -17.13 15.79
N LEU A 52 -26.45 -17.55 14.56
CA LEU A 52 -25.30 -17.16 13.79
C LEU A 52 -25.48 -15.73 13.25
N LYS A 53 -24.56 -14.85 13.59
CA LYS A 53 -24.50 -13.46 13.09
C LYS A 53 -23.17 -13.18 12.42
N ASN A 54 -23.21 -12.33 11.40
CA ASN A 54 -22.02 -11.86 10.70
C ASN A 54 -21.71 -10.42 11.14
N ALA A 55 -20.46 -10.16 11.46
CA ALA A 55 -19.97 -8.82 11.73
C ALA A 55 -18.71 -8.54 10.90
N PRO A 56 -18.46 -7.28 10.52
CA PRO A 56 -17.20 -6.93 9.88
C PRO A 56 -16.04 -7.20 10.83
N LEU A 57 -14.93 -7.70 10.29
CA LEU A 57 -13.71 -7.95 11.08
C LEU A 57 -13.18 -6.65 11.69
N LEU A 58 -13.28 -5.55 10.97
CA LEU A 58 -12.98 -4.20 11.42
C LEU A 58 -14.10 -3.26 10.98
N THR A 59 -14.65 -2.55 11.92
CA THR A 59 -15.65 -1.52 11.62
C THR A 59 -14.98 -0.25 11.10
N THR A 60 -15.70 0.54 10.31
CA THR A 60 -15.23 1.85 9.84
C THR A 60 -14.83 2.76 11.01
N GLN A 61 -15.48 2.64 12.15
CA GLN A 61 -15.18 3.43 13.36
C GLN A 61 -13.85 3.02 13.99
N GLU A 62 -13.57 1.72 14.08
CA GLU A 62 -12.30 1.20 14.59
C GLU A 62 -11.14 1.62 13.70
N VAL A 63 -11.31 1.54 12.38
CA VAL A 63 -10.31 2.02 11.42
C VAL A 63 -10.01 3.51 11.61
N LYS A 64 -11.03 4.33 11.78
CA LYS A 64 -10.86 5.78 12.04
C LYS A 64 -10.28 6.08 13.41
N GLY A 65 -10.54 5.22 14.39
CA GLY A 65 -10.04 5.34 15.75
C GLY A 65 -8.62 4.81 15.95
N MET A 66 -7.96 4.30 14.92
CA MET A 66 -6.58 3.81 15.02
C MET A 66 -5.63 4.90 15.52
N PRO A 67 -4.76 4.59 16.51
CA PRO A 67 -3.78 5.53 17.04
C PRO A 67 -2.84 6.04 15.96
N ILE A 68 -2.38 7.28 16.11
CA ILE A 68 -1.35 7.85 15.22
C ILE A 68 -0.07 7.01 15.32
N GLY A 69 0.50 6.65 14.17
CA GLY A 69 1.68 5.78 14.11
C GLY A 69 1.34 4.29 14.09
N SER A 70 0.06 3.94 13.92
CA SER A 70 -0.35 2.57 13.62
C SER A 70 -0.80 2.43 12.17
N GLY A 71 -0.96 1.20 11.73
CA GLY A 71 -1.45 0.90 10.39
C GLY A 71 -1.92 -0.54 10.27
N LEU A 72 -2.57 -0.82 9.16
CA LEU A 72 -3.05 -2.15 8.81
C LEU A 72 -2.39 -2.59 7.50
N LEU A 73 -1.74 -3.74 7.53
CA LEU A 73 -1.13 -4.36 6.36
C LEU A 73 -2.02 -5.49 5.86
N LEU A 74 -2.42 -5.39 4.61
CA LEU A 74 -3.04 -6.47 3.84
C LEU A 74 -2.01 -7.02 2.87
N TYR A 75 -1.78 -8.33 2.91
CA TYR A 75 -0.82 -9.00 2.03
C TYR A 75 -1.44 -10.26 1.41
N GLY A 76 -1.72 -10.19 0.12
CA GLY A 76 -2.34 -11.30 -0.60
C GLY A 76 -3.63 -11.77 0.07
N ASN A 77 -3.71 -13.08 0.32
CA ASN A 77 -4.84 -13.73 0.98
C ASN A 77 -4.60 -14.00 2.48
N LEU A 78 -3.55 -13.39 3.06
CA LEU A 78 -3.28 -13.55 4.49
C LEU A 78 -4.22 -12.68 5.33
N PRO A 79 -4.47 -13.08 6.58
CA PRO A 79 -5.24 -12.24 7.50
C PRO A 79 -4.62 -10.85 7.66
N PRO A 80 -5.43 -9.82 7.84
CA PRO A 80 -4.94 -8.46 8.10
C PRO A 80 -4.01 -8.43 9.31
N SER A 81 -2.87 -7.73 9.15
CA SER A 81 -1.88 -7.56 10.22
C SER A 81 -1.90 -6.13 10.73
N TYR A 82 -2.12 -5.97 12.04
CA TYR A 82 -2.04 -4.67 12.70
C TYR A 82 -0.58 -4.35 13.03
N ILE A 83 -0.13 -3.16 12.66
CA ILE A 83 1.24 -2.68 12.88
C ILE A 83 1.17 -1.49 13.83
N GLU A 84 1.94 -1.56 14.90
CA GLU A 84 2.09 -0.47 15.86
C GLU A 84 3.47 0.19 15.75
N ASN A 85 3.58 1.39 16.30
CA ASN A 85 4.85 2.12 16.41
C ASN A 85 5.57 2.38 15.08
N ILE A 86 4.79 2.73 14.04
CA ILE A 86 5.36 3.21 12.79
C ILE A 86 6.03 4.55 13.04
N THR A 87 7.34 4.51 13.21
CA THR A 87 8.14 5.71 13.51
C THR A 87 8.57 6.39 12.21
N PRO A 88 8.32 7.71 12.04
CA PRO A 88 8.84 8.45 10.90
C PRO A 88 10.37 8.41 10.85
N TYR A 89 10.94 8.32 9.65
CA TYR A 89 12.39 8.16 9.44
C TYR A 89 13.23 9.25 10.13
N TYR A 90 12.71 10.48 10.21
CA TYR A 90 13.42 11.61 10.85
C TYR A 90 13.50 11.51 12.39
N LYS A 91 12.69 10.64 13.00
CA LYS A 91 12.76 10.32 14.44
C LYS A 91 13.69 9.14 14.72
N ASP A 92 14.00 8.32 13.71
CA ASP A 92 14.99 7.26 13.84
C ASP A 92 16.39 7.83 13.61
N SER A 93 17.27 7.68 14.60
CA SER A 93 18.61 8.27 14.56
C SER A 93 19.46 7.74 13.41
N LYS A 94 19.33 6.45 13.07
CA LYS A 94 20.06 5.83 11.96
C LYS A 94 19.56 6.32 10.61
N MET A 95 18.25 6.35 10.43
CA MET A 95 17.62 6.83 9.19
C MET A 95 17.90 8.32 8.99
N ASN A 96 17.84 9.11 10.05
CA ASN A 96 18.16 10.54 10.00
C ASN A 96 19.62 10.80 9.62
N GLN A 97 20.57 10.00 10.12
CA GLN A 97 21.96 10.07 9.68
C GLN A 97 22.13 9.77 8.18
N ILE A 98 21.46 8.75 7.67
CA ILE A 98 21.50 8.39 6.25
C ILE A 98 20.95 9.52 5.37
N THR A 99 19.83 10.13 5.78
CA THR A 99 19.22 11.23 5.01
C THR A 99 19.99 12.54 5.11
N SER A 100 20.79 12.74 6.14
CA SER A 100 21.66 13.92 6.29
C SER A 100 22.95 13.82 5.48
N LEU A 101 23.29 12.64 4.96
CA LEU A 101 24.43 12.49 4.07
C LEU A 101 24.13 13.23 2.77
N THR A 102 25.00 14.17 2.42
CA THR A 102 24.92 14.85 1.13
C THR A 102 25.00 13.80 0.03
N PRO A 103 24.01 13.73 -0.89
CA PRO A 103 24.11 12.78 -1.97
C PRO A 103 25.38 13.06 -2.75
N VAL A 104 26.25 12.06 -2.85
CA VAL A 104 27.43 12.15 -3.72
C VAL A 104 26.88 12.41 -5.12
N PRO A 105 27.24 13.53 -5.78
CA PRO A 105 26.80 13.77 -7.13
C PRO A 105 27.32 12.60 -7.95
N ILE A 106 26.40 11.75 -8.39
CA ILE A 106 26.75 10.71 -9.33
C ILE A 106 27.00 11.44 -10.64
N ASP A 107 28.26 11.81 -10.88
CA ASP A 107 28.70 12.24 -12.20
C ASP A 107 28.61 11.03 -13.13
N ARG A 108 27.36 10.64 -13.40
CA ARG A 108 27.04 9.72 -14.46
C ARG A 108 27.23 10.49 -15.77
N LYS A 109 28.45 10.69 -16.16
CA LYS A 109 28.79 10.58 -17.56
C LYS A 109 28.47 9.14 -17.95
N LEU A 110 27.17 8.86 -18.09
CA LEU A 110 26.79 7.69 -18.87
C LEU A 110 27.51 7.89 -20.19
N PRO A 111 28.47 7.02 -20.55
CA PRO A 111 28.94 7.05 -21.89
C PRO A 111 27.66 6.89 -22.71
N ILE A 112 27.31 7.95 -23.45
CA ILE A 112 26.34 7.85 -24.55
C ILE A 112 27.12 7.09 -25.62
N GLY A 113 27.52 5.88 -25.27
CA GLY A 113 28.04 4.87 -26.15
C GLY A 113 26.82 4.14 -26.65
N ASP A 114 26.70 4.01 -27.94
CA ASP A 114 25.66 3.32 -28.65
C ASP A 114 25.15 2.13 -27.86
N ALA A 115 23.98 2.28 -27.26
CA ALA A 115 23.27 1.14 -26.71
C ALA A 115 23.16 0.13 -27.86
N PRO A 116 23.61 -1.13 -27.70
CA PRO A 116 23.52 -2.10 -28.76
C PRO A 116 22.08 -2.15 -29.22
N ARG A 117 21.82 -1.66 -30.44
CA ARG A 117 20.49 -1.71 -31.02
C ARG A 117 20.14 -3.19 -31.11
N LEU A 118 19.11 -3.60 -30.39
CA LEU A 118 18.56 -4.93 -30.57
C LEU A 118 18.22 -5.10 -32.04
N PRO A 119 18.72 -6.13 -32.73
CA PRO A 119 18.46 -6.35 -34.15
C PRO A 119 17.01 -6.83 -34.31
N ILE A 120 16.10 -5.88 -34.22
CA ILE A 120 14.64 -6.13 -34.35
C ILE A 120 14.32 -6.70 -35.73
N GLU A 121 15.13 -6.36 -36.76
CA GLU A 121 14.97 -6.89 -38.09
C GLU A 121 15.14 -8.41 -38.19
N LYS A 122 15.87 -9.04 -37.27
CA LYS A 122 16.00 -10.51 -37.24
C LYS A 122 14.81 -11.23 -36.57
N LEU A 123 13.96 -10.51 -35.88
CA LEU A 123 12.77 -11.09 -35.19
C LEU A 123 11.50 -10.99 -36.07
N LEU A 124 11.51 -10.15 -37.10
CA LEU A 124 10.36 -9.96 -38.01
C LEU A 124 10.37 -10.90 -39.23
N ASN A 125 11.45 -11.67 -39.43
CA ASN A 125 11.61 -12.58 -40.57
C ASN A 125 11.67 -14.07 -40.18
N GLN A 126 10.98 -14.45 -39.06
CA GLN A 126 10.72 -15.85 -38.74
C GLN A 126 9.24 -16.16 -38.86
#